data_133b7c309b7f95152cd6c200cd2cd937
#
_entry.id   133b7c309b7f95152cd6c200cd2cd937
#
_cell.length_a   1.000
_cell.length_b   1.000
_cell.length_c   1.000
_cell.angle_alpha   90.00
_cell.angle_beta   90.00
_cell.angle_gamma   90.00
#
_symmetry.space_group_name_H-M   'P 1'
#
loop_
_entity.id
_entity.type
_entity.pdbx_description
1 polymer ?
#
loop_
_entity_poly.entity_id
_entity_poly.type
_entity_poly.pdbx_seq_one_letter_code
_entity_poly.pdbx_strand_id
1 'polypeptide(L)'
;MDPMRRRAVTIITAAIVLLALPATAGAVTDAERADAGAAYIAAQQRPNGSVPAFSPIGSTSDAVLAFVAAGGQRSAIRDALRFLRAQVRKGHASTVGLRAKVVQAVVAAGRDARSFGGENLVRAIRSRIRDDGHIGRSAVFDHALAMLALEAAGLRPSRAVAGWLLDAQCPVGGWSYDAPYDAGADNRSCFDGSKDDFFTADTNTTAYAVMALEHGARGAYATNPFAFFRDARDATHGGWEYSPGFGTDTNSTALVIQAYASADRSTPSGGRVALRALQPDIACGGWAYSYEGDTPGPANVGATIAAVPAVLRLAFPLVPGGGSGAPRTSRGC
;
A
#
# COMPACT_ATOMS: atom_id res chain seq x y z
N MET A 1 24.53 56.13 77.75
CA MET A 1 25.23 56.02 76.45
C MET A 1 25.15 54.59 75.95
N ASP A 2 24.32 54.39 74.99
CA ASP A 2 23.87 53.06 74.49
C ASP A 2 24.52 52.86 73.11
N PRO A 3 25.24 51.74 72.84
CA PRO A 3 25.82 51.48 71.53
C PRO A 3 24.84 50.62 70.71
N MET A 4 24.35 51.15 69.60
CA MET A 4 23.49 50.50 68.59
C MET A 4 24.14 49.22 68.05
N ARG A 5 23.45 48.10 68.25
CA ARG A 5 23.69 46.82 67.58
C ARG A 5 23.18 46.85 66.15
N ARG A 6 24.11 46.89 65.17
CA ARG A 6 23.77 46.65 63.74
C ARG A 6 23.58 45.16 63.53
N ARG A 7 22.38 44.71 63.16
CA ARG A 7 22.09 43.36 62.70
C ARG A 7 22.41 43.28 61.22
N ALA A 8 23.36 42.43 60.85
CA ALA A 8 23.64 42.05 59.45
C ALA A 8 22.56 41.07 58.99
N VAL A 9 21.83 41.41 57.94
CA VAL A 9 20.89 40.52 57.24
C VAL A 9 21.68 39.79 56.13
N THR A 10 21.90 38.51 56.31
CA THR A 10 22.54 37.64 55.28
C THR A 10 21.42 37.18 54.34
N ILE A 11 21.43 37.68 53.12
CA ILE A 11 20.54 37.23 52.03
C ILE A 11 21.17 35.96 51.42
N ILE A 12 20.55 34.82 51.67
CA ILE A 12 20.93 33.56 51.00
C ILE A 12 20.19 33.52 49.68
N THR A 13 20.91 33.74 48.59
CA THR A 13 20.40 33.58 47.22
C THR A 13 20.44 32.10 46.88
N ALA A 14 19.29 31.42 46.93
CA ALA A 14 19.17 30.04 46.45
C ALA A 14 19.17 30.03 44.91
N ALA A 15 20.23 29.57 44.30
CA ALA A 15 20.30 29.30 42.88
C ALA A 15 19.50 28.01 42.55
N ILE A 16 18.37 28.16 41.93
CA ILE A 16 17.61 27.03 41.40
C ILE A 16 18.29 26.56 40.11
N VAL A 17 19.06 25.47 40.21
CA VAL A 17 19.60 24.76 39.03
C VAL A 17 18.45 23.95 38.42
N LEU A 18 17.84 24.46 37.33
CA LEU A 18 16.95 23.66 36.49
C LEU A 18 17.80 22.60 35.77
N LEU A 19 17.78 21.38 36.27
CA LEU A 19 18.23 20.20 35.53
C LEU A 19 17.24 19.94 34.38
N ALA A 20 17.62 20.35 33.17
CA ALA A 20 16.96 19.93 31.97
C ALA A 20 17.18 18.40 31.83
N LEU A 21 16.14 17.60 32.16
CA LEU A 21 16.13 16.19 31.85
C LEU A 21 16.22 16.03 30.33
N PRO A 22 17.12 15.18 29.80
CA PRO A 22 17.13 14.90 28.37
C PRO A 22 15.77 14.30 28.02
N ALA A 23 15.06 14.92 27.07
CA ALA A 23 13.86 14.33 26.49
C ALA A 23 14.26 12.96 25.92
N THR A 24 13.76 11.88 26.50
CA THR A 24 13.90 10.55 25.93
C THR A 24 13.24 10.59 24.55
N ALA A 25 14.04 10.49 23.49
CA ALA A 25 13.51 10.36 22.14
C ALA A 25 12.61 9.11 22.14
N GLY A 26 11.30 9.33 22.11
CA GLY A 26 10.33 8.24 22.04
C GLY A 26 10.57 7.41 20.79
N ALA A 27 10.28 6.11 20.85
CA ALA A 27 10.37 5.25 19.66
C ALA A 27 9.47 5.80 18.54
N VAL A 28 10.01 5.86 17.31
CA VAL A 28 9.28 6.35 16.13
C VAL A 28 8.04 5.48 15.90
N THR A 29 6.88 6.11 15.85
CA THR A 29 5.58 5.46 15.64
C THR A 29 5.34 5.12 14.17
N ASP A 30 4.42 4.19 13.92
CA ASP A 30 4.01 3.84 12.55
C ASP A 30 3.34 5.03 11.83
N ALA A 31 2.63 5.89 12.56
CA ALA A 31 2.06 7.11 12.01
C ALA A 31 3.14 8.11 11.57
N GLU A 32 4.18 8.31 12.39
CA GLU A 32 5.31 9.17 12.01
C GLU A 32 6.08 8.64 10.81
N ARG A 33 6.22 7.31 10.69
CA ARG A 33 6.79 6.66 9.51
C ARG A 33 5.97 6.92 8.26
N ALA A 34 4.66 6.75 8.35
CA ALA A 34 3.74 6.99 7.23
C ALA A 34 3.74 8.46 6.80
N ASP A 35 3.72 9.41 7.74
CA ASP A 35 3.80 10.85 7.47
C ASP A 35 5.09 11.22 6.76
N ALA A 36 6.23 10.69 7.21
CA ALA A 36 7.54 10.91 6.59
C ALA A 36 7.58 10.33 5.17
N GLY A 37 7.03 9.12 4.97
CA GLY A 37 6.92 8.50 3.65
C GLY A 37 6.02 9.30 2.69
N ALA A 38 4.88 9.78 3.16
CA ALA A 38 4.02 10.63 2.36
C ALA A 38 4.71 11.95 1.97
N ALA A 39 5.48 12.55 2.88
CA ALA A 39 6.28 13.73 2.58
C ALA A 39 7.38 13.44 1.54
N TYR A 40 8.05 12.30 1.64
CA TYR A 40 9.02 11.85 0.65
C TYR A 40 8.39 11.70 -0.74
N ILE A 41 7.24 10.99 -0.86
CA ILE A 41 6.53 10.83 -2.14
C ILE A 41 6.13 12.20 -2.71
N ALA A 42 5.63 13.12 -1.88
CA ALA A 42 5.24 14.44 -2.31
C ALA A 42 6.42 15.27 -2.86
N ALA A 43 7.60 15.13 -2.24
CA ALA A 43 8.83 15.77 -2.72
C ALA A 43 9.31 15.24 -4.08
N GLN A 44 8.95 14.00 -4.44
CA GLN A 44 9.26 13.40 -5.74
C GLN A 44 8.19 13.69 -6.81
N GLN A 45 7.07 14.31 -6.44
CA GLN A 45 6.00 14.62 -7.39
C GLN A 45 6.48 15.64 -8.43
N ARG A 46 6.23 15.35 -9.70
CA ARG A 46 6.61 16.21 -10.81
C ARG A 46 5.69 17.44 -10.91
N PRO A 47 6.12 18.53 -11.57
CA PRO A 47 5.30 19.75 -11.73
C PRO A 47 3.95 19.50 -12.42
N ASN A 48 3.84 18.48 -13.27
CA ASN A 48 2.57 18.08 -13.89
C ASN A 48 1.63 17.29 -12.97
N GLY A 49 2.04 16.98 -11.74
CA GLY A 49 1.30 16.24 -10.75
C GLY A 49 1.51 14.73 -10.78
N SER A 50 2.29 14.19 -11.73
CA SER A 50 2.59 12.74 -11.74
C SER A 50 3.64 12.37 -10.70
N VAL A 51 3.56 11.14 -10.21
CA VAL A 51 4.58 10.56 -9.31
C VAL A 51 5.40 9.54 -10.09
N PRO A 52 6.74 9.69 -10.14
CA PRO A 52 7.61 8.81 -10.91
C PRO A 52 7.83 7.48 -10.17
N ALA A 53 7.35 6.38 -10.76
CA ALA A 53 7.71 5.02 -10.38
C ALA A 53 7.44 4.10 -11.59
N PHE A 54 6.76 2.94 -11.43
CA PHE A 54 6.59 1.95 -12.50
C PHE A 54 5.78 2.45 -13.70
N SER A 55 4.68 3.16 -13.48
CA SER A 55 3.90 3.75 -14.55
C SER A 55 3.30 5.09 -14.12
N PRO A 56 3.24 6.11 -15.02
CA PRO A 56 2.76 7.43 -14.63
C PRO A 56 1.35 7.41 -14.03
N ILE A 57 0.40 6.68 -14.63
CA ILE A 57 -0.98 6.62 -14.17
C ILE A 57 -1.08 5.72 -12.92
N GLY A 58 -0.52 4.51 -12.98
CA GLY A 58 -0.58 3.55 -11.88
C GLY A 58 0.08 4.10 -10.62
N SER A 59 1.33 4.52 -10.72
CA SER A 59 2.08 5.05 -9.57
C SER A 59 1.47 6.32 -8.98
N THR A 60 0.92 7.20 -9.83
CA THR A 60 0.23 8.41 -9.33
C THR A 60 -1.07 8.04 -8.62
N SER A 61 -1.81 7.02 -9.09
CA SER A 61 -2.99 6.51 -8.41
C SER A 61 -2.64 5.92 -7.05
N ASP A 62 -1.62 5.08 -7.00
CA ASP A 62 -1.16 4.46 -5.75
C ASP A 62 -0.61 5.51 -4.76
N ALA A 63 0.06 6.56 -5.27
CA ALA A 63 0.51 7.70 -4.44
C ALA A 63 -0.67 8.45 -3.80
N VAL A 64 -1.79 8.62 -4.52
CA VAL A 64 -3.01 9.20 -3.91
C VAL A 64 -3.50 8.33 -2.75
N LEU A 65 -3.48 7.00 -2.89
CA LEU A 65 -3.84 6.10 -1.79
C LEU A 65 -2.89 6.24 -0.60
N ALA A 66 -1.59 6.34 -0.85
CA ALA A 66 -0.59 6.58 0.20
C ALA A 66 -0.82 7.91 0.92
N PHE A 67 -1.08 9.00 0.20
CA PHE A 67 -1.39 10.31 0.79
C PHE A 67 -2.67 10.29 1.63
N VAL A 68 -3.72 9.61 1.14
CA VAL A 68 -4.98 9.46 1.88
C VAL A 68 -4.76 8.62 3.13
N ALA A 69 -4.00 7.53 3.05
CA ALA A 69 -3.67 6.68 4.20
C ALA A 69 -2.94 7.46 5.30
N ALA A 70 -1.96 8.29 4.95
CA ALA A 70 -1.25 9.15 5.90
C ALA A 70 -2.10 10.33 6.41
N GLY A 71 -3.22 10.66 5.74
CA GLY A 71 -4.12 11.74 6.16
C GLY A 71 -3.62 13.16 5.86
N GLY A 72 -2.53 13.30 5.10
CA GLY A 72 -1.86 14.57 4.81
C GLY A 72 -1.81 14.92 3.31
N GLN A 73 -0.83 15.77 2.94
CA GLN A 73 -0.42 16.05 1.55
C GLN A 73 -1.55 16.52 0.60
N ARG A 74 -2.48 17.34 1.08
CA ARG A 74 -3.68 17.79 0.33
C ARG A 74 -3.35 18.45 -1.02
N SER A 75 -2.24 19.20 -1.13
CA SER A 75 -1.77 19.79 -2.39
C SER A 75 -1.34 18.73 -3.37
N ALA A 76 -0.52 17.76 -2.91
CA ALA A 76 -0.06 16.66 -3.74
C ALA A 76 -1.22 15.80 -4.26
N ILE A 77 -2.24 15.53 -3.42
CA ILE A 77 -3.48 14.85 -3.85
C ILE A 77 -4.18 15.64 -4.97
N ARG A 78 -4.35 16.97 -4.82
CA ARG A 78 -5.02 17.78 -5.85
C ARG A 78 -4.27 17.74 -7.18
N ASP A 79 -2.94 17.82 -7.13
CA ASP A 79 -2.09 17.83 -8.32
C ASP A 79 -2.07 16.46 -9.00
N ALA A 80 -1.99 15.37 -8.22
CA ALA A 80 -2.12 14.00 -8.70
C ALA A 80 -3.49 13.76 -9.37
N LEU A 81 -4.58 14.18 -8.74
CA LEU A 81 -5.92 14.05 -9.33
C LEU A 81 -6.10 14.89 -10.59
N ARG A 82 -5.45 16.08 -10.69
CA ARG A 82 -5.43 16.88 -11.92
C ARG A 82 -4.73 16.12 -13.05
N PHE A 83 -3.56 15.54 -12.76
CA PHE A 83 -2.83 14.70 -13.72
C PHE A 83 -3.69 13.51 -14.17
N LEU A 84 -4.22 12.71 -13.24
CA LEU A 84 -5.04 11.54 -13.55
C LEU A 84 -6.27 11.91 -14.39
N ARG A 85 -6.96 13.01 -14.06
CA ARG A 85 -8.10 13.50 -14.82
C ARG A 85 -7.72 13.83 -16.26
N ALA A 86 -6.55 14.44 -16.48
CA ALA A 86 -6.05 14.74 -17.82
C ALA A 86 -5.71 13.44 -18.59
N GLN A 87 -5.14 12.43 -17.93
CA GLN A 87 -4.84 11.14 -18.56
C GLN A 87 -6.12 10.37 -18.95
N VAL A 88 -7.13 10.36 -18.08
CA VAL A 88 -8.44 9.76 -18.39
C VAL A 88 -9.08 10.45 -19.60
N ARG A 89 -9.10 11.79 -19.62
CA ARG A 89 -9.65 12.56 -20.76
C ARG A 89 -8.95 12.27 -22.09
N LYS A 90 -7.66 11.91 -22.06
CA LYS A 90 -6.88 11.51 -23.23
C LYS A 90 -7.04 10.03 -23.59
N GLY A 91 -7.83 9.26 -22.84
CA GLY A 91 -8.00 7.83 -23.07
C GLY A 91 -6.81 6.96 -22.64
N HIS A 92 -5.82 7.51 -21.93
CA HIS A 92 -4.61 6.78 -21.54
C HIS A 92 -4.86 5.76 -20.41
N ALA A 93 -5.93 5.90 -19.62
CA ALA A 93 -6.37 4.87 -18.67
C ALA A 93 -7.15 3.77 -19.43
N SER A 94 -6.50 3.04 -20.32
CA SER A 94 -7.14 2.16 -21.30
C SER A 94 -7.35 0.73 -20.82
N THR A 95 -6.50 0.20 -19.91
CA THR A 95 -6.63 -1.15 -19.38
C THR A 95 -7.57 -1.21 -18.18
N VAL A 96 -8.06 -2.40 -17.86
CA VAL A 96 -8.89 -2.65 -16.66
C VAL A 96 -8.12 -2.29 -15.40
N GLY A 97 -6.87 -2.74 -15.28
CA GLY A 97 -6.02 -2.47 -14.12
C GLY A 97 -5.75 -0.98 -13.90
N LEU A 98 -5.42 -0.22 -14.97
CA LEU A 98 -5.22 1.22 -14.85
C LEU A 98 -6.52 1.95 -14.44
N ARG A 99 -7.67 1.59 -15.03
CA ARG A 99 -8.96 2.14 -14.61
C ARG A 99 -9.28 1.82 -13.15
N ALA A 100 -9.01 0.59 -12.72
CA ALA A 100 -9.22 0.15 -11.36
C ALA A 100 -8.38 0.96 -10.36
N LYS A 101 -7.10 1.18 -10.64
CA LYS A 101 -6.22 2.04 -9.81
C LYS A 101 -6.73 3.47 -9.75
N VAL A 102 -7.15 4.06 -10.89
CA VAL A 102 -7.72 5.41 -10.90
C VAL A 102 -9.02 5.48 -10.11
N VAL A 103 -9.92 4.50 -10.23
CA VAL A 103 -11.18 4.46 -9.45
C VAL A 103 -10.88 4.46 -7.96
N GLN A 104 -10.01 3.56 -7.49
CA GLN A 104 -9.63 3.48 -6.08
C GLN A 104 -9.06 4.82 -5.57
N ALA A 105 -8.13 5.43 -6.30
CA ALA A 105 -7.53 6.72 -5.96
C ALA A 105 -8.56 7.86 -5.89
N VAL A 106 -9.45 7.93 -6.88
CA VAL A 106 -10.50 8.97 -6.98
C VAL A 106 -11.49 8.85 -5.83
N VAL A 107 -11.94 7.63 -5.54
CA VAL A 107 -12.89 7.37 -4.45
C VAL A 107 -12.25 7.62 -3.09
N ALA A 108 -11.04 7.12 -2.85
CA ALA A 108 -10.32 7.35 -1.60
C ALA A 108 -10.11 8.85 -1.32
N ALA A 109 -9.88 9.65 -2.37
CA ALA A 109 -9.81 11.11 -2.27
C ALA A 109 -11.18 11.82 -2.19
N GLY A 110 -12.28 11.09 -1.96
CA GLY A 110 -13.64 11.63 -1.81
C GLY A 110 -14.22 12.21 -3.10
N ARG A 111 -13.85 11.68 -4.27
CA ARG A 111 -14.36 12.12 -5.58
C ARG A 111 -15.17 11.02 -6.25
N ASP A 112 -16.02 11.43 -7.20
CA ASP A 112 -16.86 10.50 -7.93
C ASP A 112 -16.14 9.98 -9.19
N ALA A 113 -15.87 8.66 -9.21
CA ALA A 113 -15.28 7.97 -10.35
C ALA A 113 -16.27 7.73 -11.52
N ARG A 114 -17.58 7.98 -11.30
CA ARG A 114 -18.61 7.87 -12.36
C ARG A 114 -18.62 9.08 -13.30
N SER A 115 -17.93 10.17 -12.92
CA SER A 115 -17.85 11.41 -13.71
C SER A 115 -16.44 12.00 -13.76
N PHE A 116 -15.40 11.16 -13.68
CA PHE A 116 -14.02 11.60 -13.60
C PHE A 116 -13.36 11.73 -14.99
N GLY A 117 -12.83 12.90 -15.30
CA GLY A 117 -12.18 13.13 -16.60
C GLY A 117 -13.12 13.08 -17.81
N GLY A 118 -14.44 13.20 -17.61
CA GLY A 118 -15.45 13.07 -18.68
C GLY A 118 -15.88 11.61 -18.93
N GLU A 119 -15.36 10.64 -18.16
CA GLU A 119 -15.70 9.23 -18.31
C GLU A 119 -16.37 8.68 -17.04
N ASN A 120 -17.24 7.67 -17.25
CA ASN A 120 -17.71 6.83 -16.17
C ASN A 120 -16.80 5.59 -16.05
N LEU A 121 -15.74 5.71 -15.26
CA LEU A 121 -14.75 4.64 -15.10
C LEU A 121 -15.33 3.38 -14.48
N VAL A 122 -16.31 3.51 -13.58
CA VAL A 122 -17.00 2.38 -12.95
C VAL A 122 -17.78 1.59 -14.01
N ARG A 123 -18.51 2.27 -14.89
CA ARG A 123 -19.21 1.62 -16.01
C ARG A 123 -18.21 0.99 -16.99
N ALA A 124 -17.09 1.65 -17.25
CA ALA A 124 -16.05 1.13 -18.13
C ALA A 124 -15.40 -0.17 -17.61
N ILE A 125 -15.24 -0.33 -16.30
CA ILE A 125 -14.81 -1.59 -15.68
C ILE A 125 -15.93 -2.64 -15.81
N ARG A 126 -17.17 -2.31 -15.43
CA ARG A 126 -18.31 -3.24 -15.48
C ARG A 126 -18.59 -3.80 -16.88
N SER A 127 -18.40 -2.98 -17.92
CA SER A 127 -18.57 -3.43 -19.31
C SER A 127 -17.50 -4.42 -19.78
N ARG A 128 -16.51 -4.72 -18.96
CA ARG A 128 -15.47 -5.73 -19.20
C ARG A 128 -15.72 -7.03 -18.43
N ILE A 129 -16.81 -7.12 -17.67
CA ILE A 129 -17.22 -8.37 -17.05
C ILE A 129 -17.74 -9.30 -18.16
N ARG A 130 -17.19 -10.50 -18.23
CA ARG A 130 -17.53 -11.54 -19.18
C ARG A 130 -18.62 -12.45 -18.58
N ASP A 131 -19.18 -13.31 -19.39
CA ASP A 131 -20.25 -14.24 -18.97
C ASP A 131 -19.76 -15.23 -17.90
N ASP A 132 -18.46 -15.60 -17.94
CA ASP A 132 -17.81 -16.43 -16.94
C ASP A 132 -17.46 -15.69 -15.62
N GLY A 133 -17.72 -14.39 -15.55
CA GLY A 133 -17.40 -13.54 -14.42
C GLY A 133 -16.06 -12.87 -14.48
N HIS A 134 -15.15 -13.23 -15.41
CA HIS A 134 -13.85 -12.60 -15.54
C HIS A 134 -13.96 -11.12 -15.90
N ILE A 135 -13.16 -10.26 -15.28
CA ILE A 135 -13.09 -8.84 -15.62
C ILE A 135 -11.80 -8.56 -16.38
N GLY A 136 -11.89 -8.34 -17.68
CA GLY A 136 -10.73 -8.04 -18.51
C GLY A 136 -10.38 -9.15 -19.49
N ARG A 137 -9.08 -9.40 -19.74
CA ARG A 137 -8.62 -10.35 -20.76
C ARG A 137 -7.93 -11.57 -20.15
N SER A 138 -6.88 -11.42 -19.36
CA SER A 138 -6.07 -12.53 -18.87
C SER A 138 -5.58 -12.37 -17.44
N ALA A 139 -5.21 -11.15 -17.03
CA ALA A 139 -4.53 -10.95 -15.76
C ALA A 139 -5.47 -11.15 -14.56
N VAL A 140 -5.14 -12.12 -13.70
CA VAL A 140 -5.77 -12.31 -12.39
C VAL A 140 -5.56 -11.07 -11.52
N PHE A 141 -4.37 -10.49 -11.61
CA PHE A 141 -4.02 -9.24 -10.95
C PHE A 141 -4.98 -8.08 -11.30
N ASP A 142 -5.25 -7.87 -12.61
CA ASP A 142 -6.20 -6.83 -13.07
C ASP A 142 -7.62 -7.11 -12.61
N HIS A 143 -8.04 -8.38 -12.56
CA HIS A 143 -9.34 -8.79 -12.06
C HIS A 143 -9.51 -8.46 -10.57
N ALA A 144 -8.54 -8.80 -9.73
CA ALA A 144 -8.56 -8.49 -8.31
C ALA A 144 -8.59 -6.96 -8.07
N LEU A 145 -7.77 -6.19 -8.80
CA LEU A 145 -7.82 -4.72 -8.76
C LEU A 145 -9.18 -4.17 -9.16
N ALA A 146 -9.83 -4.76 -10.18
CA ALA A 146 -11.15 -4.33 -10.63
C ALA A 146 -12.25 -4.62 -9.59
N MET A 147 -12.17 -5.76 -8.89
CA MET A 147 -13.07 -6.05 -7.77
C MET A 147 -12.94 -5.00 -6.68
N LEU A 148 -11.71 -4.69 -6.21
CA LEU A 148 -11.44 -3.65 -5.21
C LEU A 148 -11.94 -2.27 -5.66
N ALA A 149 -11.79 -1.94 -6.95
CA ALA A 149 -12.29 -0.68 -7.50
C ALA A 149 -13.81 -0.58 -7.52
N LEU A 150 -14.51 -1.68 -7.84
CA LEU A 150 -15.97 -1.75 -7.78
C LEU A 150 -16.46 -1.60 -6.34
N GLU A 151 -15.81 -2.24 -5.38
CA GLU A 151 -16.12 -2.12 -3.96
C GLU A 151 -15.88 -0.72 -3.42
N ALA A 152 -14.73 -0.10 -3.78
CA ALA A 152 -14.48 1.31 -3.48
C ALA A 152 -15.64 2.21 -3.95
N ALA A 153 -16.19 1.91 -5.14
CA ALA A 153 -17.33 2.63 -5.71
C ALA A 153 -18.71 2.23 -5.12
N GLY A 154 -18.74 1.42 -4.06
CA GLY A 154 -19.95 0.97 -3.36
C GLY A 154 -20.71 -0.15 -4.08
N LEU A 155 -20.06 -0.89 -4.97
CA LEU A 155 -20.65 -2.00 -5.71
C LEU A 155 -20.09 -3.33 -5.21
N ARG A 156 -20.95 -4.27 -4.86
CA ARG A 156 -20.51 -5.62 -4.54
C ARG A 156 -20.26 -6.41 -5.83
N PRO A 157 -19.10 -7.10 -5.97
CA PRO A 157 -18.90 -8.07 -7.04
C PRO A 157 -19.98 -9.15 -7.01
N SER A 158 -20.41 -9.61 -8.19
CA SER A 158 -21.36 -10.72 -8.29
C SER A 158 -20.68 -12.04 -7.89
N ARG A 159 -21.51 -13.08 -7.64
CA ARG A 159 -20.99 -14.43 -7.36
C ARG A 159 -20.12 -14.97 -8.49
N ALA A 160 -20.48 -14.69 -9.74
CA ALA A 160 -19.67 -15.11 -10.90
C ALA A 160 -18.30 -14.43 -10.90
N VAL A 161 -18.24 -13.13 -10.59
CA VAL A 161 -16.98 -12.38 -10.51
C VAL A 161 -16.08 -12.91 -9.38
N ALA A 162 -16.62 -13.09 -8.18
CA ALA A 162 -15.86 -13.66 -7.07
C ALA A 162 -15.50 -15.14 -7.32
N GLY A 163 -16.40 -15.92 -7.89
CA GLY A 163 -16.18 -17.33 -8.25
C GLY A 163 -15.04 -17.49 -9.24
N TRP A 164 -14.96 -16.63 -10.27
CA TRP A 164 -13.85 -16.68 -11.22
C TRP A 164 -12.49 -16.50 -10.54
N LEU A 165 -12.39 -15.56 -9.57
CA LEU A 165 -11.14 -15.35 -8.82
C LEU A 165 -10.81 -16.56 -7.91
N LEU A 166 -11.83 -17.17 -7.28
CA LEU A 166 -11.66 -18.39 -6.48
C LEU A 166 -11.19 -19.57 -7.35
N ASP A 167 -11.78 -19.75 -8.54
CA ASP A 167 -11.41 -20.81 -9.48
C ASP A 167 -10.00 -20.63 -10.07
N ALA A 168 -9.47 -19.40 -10.05
CA ALA A 168 -8.11 -19.08 -10.46
C ALA A 168 -7.05 -19.33 -9.36
N GLN A 169 -7.45 -19.79 -8.17
CA GLN A 169 -6.52 -20.08 -7.09
C GLN A 169 -5.64 -21.29 -7.41
N CYS A 170 -4.33 -21.13 -7.19
CA CYS A 170 -3.37 -22.22 -7.33
C CYS A 170 -3.54 -23.26 -6.21
N PRO A 171 -3.20 -24.54 -6.45
CA PRO A 171 -3.24 -25.58 -5.43
C PRO A 171 -2.39 -25.24 -4.19
N VAL A 172 -1.32 -24.47 -4.33
CA VAL A 172 -0.46 -23.99 -3.23
C VAL A 172 -1.13 -22.91 -2.36
N GLY A 173 -2.31 -22.43 -2.76
CA GLY A 173 -3.09 -21.43 -2.01
C GLY A 173 -2.89 -19.98 -2.45
N GLY A 174 -1.92 -19.70 -3.31
CA GLY A 174 -1.71 -18.38 -3.89
C GLY A 174 -2.41 -18.19 -5.25
N TRP A 175 -2.12 -17.08 -5.91
CA TRP A 175 -2.56 -16.75 -7.27
C TRP A 175 -1.37 -16.31 -8.12
N SER A 176 -1.36 -16.67 -9.40
CA SER A 176 -0.41 -16.17 -10.38
C SER A 176 -0.91 -14.86 -11.00
N TYR A 177 0.01 -14.09 -11.59
CA TYR A 177 -0.29 -12.82 -12.24
C TYR A 177 -1.30 -12.98 -13.38
N ASP A 178 -1.06 -13.94 -14.27
CA ASP A 178 -1.93 -14.24 -15.40
C ASP A 178 -2.69 -15.57 -15.22
N ALA A 179 -3.91 -15.63 -15.73
CA ALA A 179 -4.63 -16.89 -15.89
C ALA A 179 -4.10 -17.64 -17.13
N PRO A 180 -3.93 -18.98 -17.07
CA PRO A 180 -3.50 -19.76 -18.22
C PRO A 180 -4.48 -19.59 -19.38
N TYR A 181 -3.99 -19.15 -20.54
CA TYR A 181 -4.83 -18.80 -21.68
C TYR A 181 -5.37 -20.01 -22.43
N ASP A 182 -4.61 -21.10 -22.47
CA ASP A 182 -4.85 -22.29 -23.29
C ASP A 182 -5.02 -23.57 -22.47
N ALA A 183 -4.96 -23.50 -21.18
CA ALA A 183 -5.41 -24.64 -20.40
C ALA A 183 -6.89 -24.78 -20.67
N GLY A 184 -7.30 -25.86 -21.34
CA GLY A 184 -8.71 -26.13 -21.65
C GLY A 184 -9.56 -25.76 -20.46
N ALA A 185 -10.80 -25.45 -20.69
CA ALA A 185 -11.72 -24.68 -19.80
C ALA A 185 -11.71 -25.03 -18.30
N ASP A 186 -11.05 -26.12 -17.92
CA ASP A 186 -11.04 -26.67 -16.57
C ASP A 186 -9.83 -26.29 -15.72
N ASN A 187 -8.81 -25.62 -16.25
CA ASN A 187 -7.60 -25.33 -15.49
C ASN A 187 -7.25 -23.83 -15.49
N ARG A 188 -7.97 -23.07 -14.68
CA ARG A 188 -7.67 -21.68 -14.36
C ARG A 188 -6.65 -21.56 -13.22
N SER A 189 -6.39 -22.68 -12.54
CA SER A 189 -5.39 -22.74 -11.49
C SER A 189 -4.00 -22.81 -12.09
N CYS A 190 -3.01 -22.30 -11.38
CA CYS A 190 -1.61 -22.30 -11.77
C CYS A 190 -1.17 -23.61 -12.42
N PHE A 191 -0.43 -23.51 -13.48
CA PHE A 191 0.33 -24.61 -14.02
C PHE A 191 1.23 -25.21 -12.93
N ASP A 192 1.57 -26.49 -13.03
CA ASP A 192 2.36 -27.25 -12.05
C ASP A 192 3.85 -26.80 -11.95
N GLY A 193 4.16 -25.62 -12.44
CA GLY A 193 5.46 -24.96 -12.28
C GLY A 193 6.57 -25.47 -13.20
N SER A 194 6.30 -26.41 -14.11
CA SER A 194 7.37 -27.03 -14.86
C SER A 194 7.76 -26.32 -16.17
N LYS A 195 7.04 -25.30 -16.63
CA LYS A 195 7.26 -24.75 -17.97
C LYS A 195 7.11 -23.25 -18.16
N ASP A 196 6.52 -22.50 -17.23
CA ASP A 196 6.34 -21.06 -17.41
C ASP A 196 6.18 -20.35 -16.06
N ASP A 197 7.15 -19.49 -15.71
CA ASP A 197 7.18 -18.74 -14.45
C ASP A 197 5.99 -17.79 -14.29
N PHE A 198 5.31 -17.42 -15.40
CA PHE A 198 4.15 -16.52 -15.36
C PHE A 198 2.91 -17.14 -14.73
N PHE A 199 2.82 -18.45 -14.63
CA PHE A 199 1.70 -19.15 -14.00
C PHE A 199 2.01 -19.62 -12.58
N THR A 200 3.16 -19.27 -12.04
CA THR A 200 3.52 -19.54 -10.65
C THR A 200 2.84 -18.53 -9.73
N ALA A 201 2.31 -19.00 -8.60
CA ALA A 201 1.74 -18.11 -7.60
C ALA A 201 2.78 -17.10 -7.11
N ASP A 202 2.41 -15.83 -7.11
CA ASP A 202 3.25 -14.76 -6.58
C ASP A 202 2.59 -14.07 -5.38
N THR A 203 3.42 -13.49 -4.54
CA THR A 203 2.99 -12.86 -3.28
C THR A 203 2.09 -11.66 -3.51
N ASN A 204 2.36 -10.86 -4.55
CA ASN A 204 1.65 -9.60 -4.79
C ASN A 204 0.24 -9.85 -5.34
N THR A 205 0.10 -10.72 -6.34
CA THR A 205 -1.21 -11.11 -6.89
C THR A 205 -2.04 -11.80 -5.82
N THR A 206 -1.43 -12.68 -5.04
CA THR A 206 -2.09 -13.35 -3.91
C THR A 206 -2.63 -12.35 -2.89
N ALA A 207 -1.86 -11.32 -2.54
CA ALA A 207 -2.31 -10.31 -1.58
C ALA A 207 -3.50 -9.49 -2.11
N TYR A 208 -3.49 -9.10 -3.38
CA TYR A 208 -4.63 -8.41 -4.00
C TYR A 208 -5.86 -9.30 -4.11
N ALA A 209 -5.69 -10.59 -4.44
CA ALA A 209 -6.79 -11.56 -4.49
C ALA A 209 -7.42 -11.75 -3.09
N VAL A 210 -6.60 -11.89 -2.05
CA VAL A 210 -7.08 -11.97 -0.67
C VAL A 210 -7.87 -10.72 -0.29
N MET A 211 -7.33 -9.51 -0.50
CA MET A 211 -8.06 -8.28 -0.19
C MET A 211 -9.41 -8.20 -0.92
N ALA A 212 -9.44 -8.53 -2.21
CA ALA A 212 -10.67 -8.52 -3.00
C ALA A 212 -11.72 -9.54 -2.53
N LEU A 213 -11.28 -10.74 -2.10
CA LEU A 213 -12.17 -11.80 -1.66
C LEU A 213 -12.67 -11.60 -0.21
N GLU A 214 -11.86 -11.02 0.68
CA GLU A 214 -12.28 -10.71 2.05
C GLU A 214 -13.43 -9.70 2.07
N HIS A 215 -13.43 -8.73 1.18
CA HIS A 215 -14.54 -7.78 1.02
C HIS A 215 -15.75 -8.40 0.32
N GLY A 216 -15.53 -9.14 -0.78
CA GLY A 216 -16.60 -9.64 -1.66
C GLY A 216 -17.18 -11.01 -1.25
N ALA A 217 -16.34 -11.96 -0.86
CA ALA A 217 -16.70 -13.37 -0.62
C ALA A 217 -16.39 -13.87 0.81
N ARG A 218 -15.86 -13.01 1.67
CA ARG A 218 -15.55 -13.30 3.09
C ARG A 218 -14.71 -14.56 3.30
N GLY A 219 -13.58 -14.67 2.58
CA GLY A 219 -12.59 -15.70 2.84
C GLY A 219 -12.97 -17.13 2.45
N ALA A 220 -13.88 -17.30 1.50
CA ALA A 220 -14.22 -18.61 0.94
C ALA A 220 -13.11 -19.08 -0.02
N TYR A 221 -11.99 -19.55 0.50
CA TYR A 221 -10.85 -20.04 -0.28
C TYR A 221 -10.93 -21.56 -0.45
N ALA A 222 -10.52 -22.08 -1.63
CA ALA A 222 -10.33 -23.51 -1.84
C ALA A 222 -9.13 -24.03 -1.02
N THR A 223 -8.04 -23.25 -1.00
CA THR A 223 -6.83 -23.51 -0.19
C THR A 223 -6.48 -22.26 0.62
N ASN A 224 -6.01 -22.44 1.85
CA ASN A 224 -5.71 -21.32 2.75
C ASN A 224 -4.54 -20.45 2.23
N PRO A 225 -4.77 -19.20 1.79
CA PRO A 225 -3.71 -18.35 1.24
C PRO A 225 -2.71 -17.86 2.29
N PHE A 226 -3.09 -17.88 3.56
CA PHE A 226 -2.17 -17.53 4.64
C PHE A 226 -1.12 -18.62 4.91
N ALA A 227 -1.36 -19.86 4.48
CA ALA A 227 -0.33 -20.89 4.44
C ALA A 227 0.70 -20.56 3.34
N PHE A 228 0.27 -20.18 2.15
CA PHE A 228 1.15 -19.70 1.09
C PHE A 228 2.01 -18.52 1.56
N PHE A 229 1.43 -17.49 2.19
CA PHE A 229 2.21 -16.38 2.75
C PHE A 229 3.22 -16.81 3.81
N ARG A 230 2.89 -17.79 4.66
CA ARG A 230 3.85 -18.32 5.63
C ARG A 230 5.05 -18.94 4.94
N ASP A 231 4.80 -19.71 3.87
CA ASP A 231 5.83 -20.47 3.16
C ASP A 231 6.66 -19.56 2.22
N ALA A 232 6.08 -18.46 1.70
CA ALA A 232 6.74 -17.40 0.92
C ALA A 232 7.51 -16.39 1.77
N ARG A 233 7.61 -16.59 3.08
CA ARG A 233 8.30 -15.67 3.97
C ARG A 233 9.82 -15.86 3.87
N ASP A 234 10.56 -14.78 3.63
CA ASP A 234 12.02 -14.80 3.69
C ASP A 234 12.50 -15.03 5.13
N ALA A 235 13.28 -16.09 5.32
CA ALA A 235 13.83 -16.46 6.63
C ALA A 235 14.95 -15.52 7.08
N THR A 236 15.64 -14.83 6.17
CA THR A 236 16.79 -13.98 6.46
C THR A 236 16.36 -12.66 7.09
N HIS A 237 15.44 -11.94 6.45
CA HIS A 237 15.00 -10.61 6.91
C HIS A 237 13.58 -10.62 7.48
N GLY A 238 12.84 -11.72 7.33
CA GLY A 238 11.55 -11.94 7.96
C GLY A 238 10.37 -11.21 7.33
N GLY A 239 10.56 -10.57 6.18
CA GLY A 239 9.50 -10.03 5.33
C GLY A 239 9.04 -11.05 4.28
N TRP A 240 8.50 -10.56 3.17
CA TRP A 240 8.08 -11.38 2.05
C TRP A 240 8.79 -11.00 0.78
N GLU A 241 9.07 -11.99 -0.03
CA GLU A 241 9.61 -11.88 -1.38
C GLU A 241 8.49 -11.97 -2.42
N TYR A 242 8.72 -11.41 -3.61
CA TYR A 242 7.78 -11.53 -4.72
C TYR A 242 7.60 -13.00 -5.15
N SER A 243 8.71 -13.69 -5.34
CA SER A 243 8.80 -15.10 -5.65
C SER A 243 10.01 -15.70 -4.92
N PRO A 244 10.09 -17.03 -4.72
CA PRO A 244 11.18 -17.67 -4.00
C PRO A 244 12.56 -17.30 -4.56
N GLY A 245 13.47 -16.87 -3.67
CA GLY A 245 14.86 -16.51 -4.00
C GLY A 245 15.10 -15.04 -4.33
N PHE A 246 14.06 -14.18 -4.37
CA PHE A 246 14.22 -12.74 -4.58
C PHE A 246 14.56 -11.97 -3.30
N GLY A 247 14.34 -12.58 -2.14
CA GLY A 247 14.54 -11.96 -0.83
C GLY A 247 13.44 -10.94 -0.46
N THR A 248 13.46 -10.51 0.79
CA THR A 248 12.49 -9.52 1.32
C THR A 248 12.50 -8.24 0.49
N ASP A 249 11.34 -7.87 -0.03
CA ASP A 249 11.12 -6.56 -0.64
C ASP A 249 9.94 -5.81 0.03
N THR A 250 9.99 -4.48 -0.07
CA THR A 250 8.99 -3.61 0.54
C THR A 250 7.61 -3.79 -0.06
N ASN A 251 7.48 -3.98 -1.38
CA ASN A 251 6.18 -4.06 -2.05
C ASN A 251 5.45 -5.34 -1.63
N SER A 252 6.13 -6.47 -1.67
CA SER A 252 5.56 -7.77 -1.29
C SER A 252 5.25 -7.81 0.20
N THR A 253 6.16 -7.34 1.04
CA THR A 253 5.95 -7.24 2.49
C THR A 253 4.76 -6.33 2.83
N ALA A 254 4.64 -5.18 2.17
CA ALA A 254 3.55 -4.24 2.37
C ALA A 254 2.19 -4.85 1.99
N LEU A 255 2.10 -5.47 0.81
CA LEU A 255 0.85 -6.08 0.33
C LEU A 255 0.40 -7.25 1.21
N VAL A 256 1.31 -8.09 1.69
CA VAL A 256 0.96 -9.17 2.63
C VAL A 256 0.44 -8.61 3.95
N ILE A 257 1.07 -7.57 4.50
CA ILE A 257 0.56 -6.90 5.72
C ILE A 257 -0.88 -6.40 5.50
N GLN A 258 -1.17 -5.82 4.34
CA GLN A 258 -2.51 -5.36 3.98
C GLN A 258 -3.50 -6.53 3.80
N ALA A 259 -3.08 -7.65 3.21
CA ALA A 259 -3.90 -8.86 3.10
C ALA A 259 -4.25 -9.45 4.47
N TYR A 260 -3.30 -9.49 5.41
CA TYR A 260 -3.60 -9.87 6.81
C TYR A 260 -4.59 -8.89 7.47
N ALA A 261 -4.43 -7.59 7.21
CA ALA A 261 -5.32 -6.57 7.76
C ALA A 261 -6.75 -6.67 7.20
N SER A 262 -6.93 -6.98 5.89
CA SER A 262 -8.24 -7.16 5.26
C SER A 262 -9.03 -8.32 5.84
N ALA A 263 -8.32 -9.36 6.32
CA ALA A 263 -8.90 -10.56 6.92
C ALA A 263 -9.03 -10.46 8.46
N ASP A 264 -8.85 -9.28 9.05
CA ASP A 264 -8.81 -9.08 10.51
C ASP A 264 -7.81 -10.00 11.23
N ARG A 265 -6.73 -10.39 10.54
CA ARG A 265 -5.68 -11.27 11.09
C ARG A 265 -4.47 -10.48 11.56
N SER A 266 -3.83 -10.99 12.61
CA SER A 266 -2.54 -10.46 13.05
C SER A 266 -1.45 -10.82 12.05
N THR A 267 -0.74 -9.81 11.54
CA THR A 267 0.46 -10.04 10.73
C THR A 267 1.55 -10.69 11.58
N PRO A 268 2.24 -11.73 11.08
CA PRO A 268 3.41 -12.28 11.74
C PRO A 268 4.43 -11.19 12.13
N SER A 269 4.94 -11.23 13.35
CA SER A 269 5.73 -10.14 13.96
C SER A 269 6.92 -9.69 13.12
N GLY A 270 7.64 -10.63 12.50
CA GLY A 270 8.79 -10.32 11.63
C GLY A 270 8.45 -9.46 10.43
N GLY A 271 7.27 -9.65 9.79
CA GLY A 271 6.88 -8.86 8.62
C GLY A 271 6.79 -7.35 8.91
N ARG A 272 6.20 -6.97 10.04
CA ARG A 272 6.15 -5.56 10.45
C ARG A 272 7.53 -5.01 10.84
N VAL A 273 8.38 -5.86 11.44
CA VAL A 273 9.76 -5.49 11.77
C VAL A 273 10.54 -5.25 10.48
N ALA A 274 10.46 -6.15 9.51
CA ALA A 274 11.11 -6.04 8.21
C ALA A 274 10.66 -4.77 7.46
N LEU A 275 9.35 -4.49 7.41
CA LEU A 275 8.85 -3.27 6.76
C LEU A 275 9.41 -2.00 7.41
N ARG A 276 9.51 -1.94 8.74
CA ARG A 276 10.09 -0.79 9.44
C ARG A 276 11.59 -0.67 9.22
N ALA A 277 12.30 -1.80 9.16
CA ALA A 277 13.74 -1.83 8.91
C ALA A 277 14.10 -1.31 7.52
N LEU A 278 13.23 -1.53 6.51
CA LEU A 278 13.41 -0.99 5.16
C LEU A 278 13.20 0.54 5.06
N GLN A 279 12.85 1.23 6.15
CA GLN A 279 12.92 2.69 6.30
C GLN A 279 13.98 3.06 7.35
N PRO A 280 15.26 2.98 7.00
CA PRO A 280 16.33 3.19 7.98
C PRO A 280 16.45 4.64 8.45
N ASP A 281 16.13 5.60 7.59
CA ASP A 281 16.17 7.03 7.88
C ASP A 281 14.77 7.67 7.81
N ILE A 282 14.22 7.93 8.98
CA ILE A 282 12.93 8.60 9.12
C ILE A 282 12.95 10.06 8.69
N ALA A 283 14.11 10.72 8.71
CA ALA A 283 14.22 12.11 8.27
C ALA A 283 14.17 12.21 6.74
N CYS A 284 14.73 11.23 6.03
CA CYS A 284 14.53 11.04 4.60
C CYS A 284 13.07 10.66 4.29
N GLY A 285 12.50 9.74 5.06
CA GLY A 285 11.13 9.26 4.95
C GLY A 285 10.90 8.15 3.92
N GLY A 286 11.82 7.94 2.96
CA GLY A 286 11.68 6.92 1.94
C GLY A 286 11.96 5.51 2.43
N TRP A 287 11.24 4.53 1.88
CA TRP A 287 11.56 3.11 2.03
C TRP A 287 12.49 2.63 0.92
N ALA A 288 13.47 1.81 1.27
CA ALA A 288 14.23 1.02 0.31
C ALA A 288 13.32 0.00 -0.39
N TYR A 289 13.66 -0.37 -1.63
CA TYR A 289 12.92 -1.46 -2.29
C TYR A 289 13.21 -2.80 -1.64
N SER A 290 14.48 -3.10 -1.42
CA SER A 290 14.97 -4.36 -0.84
C SER A 290 16.26 -4.13 -0.07
N TYR A 291 16.85 -5.18 0.44
CA TYR A 291 18.18 -5.18 1.03
C TYR A 291 19.26 -5.29 -0.04
N GLU A 292 20.40 -4.66 0.21
CA GLU A 292 21.68 -4.87 -0.47
C GLU A 292 22.64 -5.52 0.53
N GLY A 293 22.74 -6.84 0.49
CA GLY A 293 23.32 -7.64 1.58
C GLY A 293 22.45 -7.53 2.84
N ASP A 294 23.02 -7.14 3.98
CA ASP A 294 22.30 -7.00 5.25
C ASP A 294 21.77 -5.59 5.51
N THR A 295 21.97 -4.64 4.59
CA THR A 295 21.54 -3.26 4.75
C THR A 295 20.43 -2.89 3.78
N PRO A 296 19.45 -2.05 4.18
CA PRO A 296 18.49 -1.50 3.23
C PRO A 296 19.18 -0.73 2.11
N GLY A 297 18.74 -0.96 0.88
CA GLY A 297 19.18 -0.18 -0.28
C GLY A 297 18.72 1.29 -0.24
N PRO A 298 18.91 2.05 -1.33
CA PRO A 298 18.50 3.44 -1.40
C PRO A 298 16.98 3.60 -1.36
N ALA A 299 16.52 4.77 -0.90
CA ALA A 299 15.10 5.12 -0.86
C ALA A 299 14.49 5.06 -2.27
N ASN A 300 13.32 4.41 -2.37
CA ASN A 300 12.62 4.15 -3.62
C ASN A 300 11.18 4.65 -3.56
N VAL A 301 10.76 5.40 -4.56
CA VAL A 301 9.42 6.02 -4.60
C VAL A 301 8.31 4.95 -4.63
N GLY A 302 8.45 3.93 -5.48
CA GLY A 302 7.47 2.86 -5.60
C GLY A 302 7.32 2.05 -4.31
N ALA A 303 8.43 1.71 -3.67
CA ALA A 303 8.47 1.03 -2.38
C ALA A 303 7.79 1.88 -1.28
N THR A 304 8.10 3.18 -1.25
CA THR A 304 7.50 4.09 -0.26
C THR A 304 5.98 4.21 -0.44
N ILE A 305 5.51 4.27 -1.70
CA ILE A 305 4.07 4.28 -1.99
C ILE A 305 3.37 3.03 -1.42
N ALA A 306 3.95 1.86 -1.59
CA ALA A 306 3.39 0.62 -1.06
C ALA A 306 3.44 0.55 0.47
N ALA A 307 4.55 1.00 1.06
CA ALA A 307 4.79 0.91 2.50
C ALA A 307 3.86 1.79 3.35
N VAL A 308 3.50 3.00 2.86
CA VAL A 308 2.73 3.98 3.66
C VAL A 308 1.39 3.42 4.17
N PRO A 309 0.47 2.87 3.34
CA PRO A 309 -0.75 2.27 3.86
C PRO A 309 -0.48 1.01 4.71
N ALA A 310 0.53 0.22 4.35
CA ALA A 310 0.83 -1.03 5.01
C ALA A 310 1.39 -0.86 6.44
N VAL A 311 2.26 0.13 6.68
CA VAL A 311 2.78 0.40 8.02
C VAL A 311 1.65 0.79 8.99
N LEU A 312 0.60 1.42 8.47
CA LEU A 312 -0.63 1.75 9.19
C LEU A 312 -1.63 0.59 9.25
N ARG A 313 -1.34 -0.55 8.61
CA ARG A 313 -2.23 -1.71 8.50
C ARG A 313 -3.58 -1.38 7.85
N LEU A 314 -3.57 -0.50 6.88
CA LEU A 314 -4.75 -0.15 6.10
C LEU A 314 -4.80 -1.00 4.84
N ALA A 315 -5.85 -1.82 4.70
CA ALA A 315 -6.09 -2.63 3.52
C ALA A 315 -6.87 -1.87 2.44
N PHE A 316 -6.76 -2.30 1.20
CA PHE A 316 -7.59 -1.79 0.11
C PHE A 316 -8.96 -2.51 0.06
N PRO A 317 -10.03 -1.81 -0.38
CA PRO A 317 -10.04 -0.41 -0.81
C PRO A 317 -10.03 0.57 0.37
N LEU A 318 -9.34 1.70 0.23
CA LEU A 318 -9.40 2.77 1.22
C LEU A 318 -10.70 3.56 1.08
N VAL A 319 -11.31 3.90 2.23
CA VAL A 319 -12.50 4.76 2.28
C VAL A 319 -12.14 6.21 2.63
N PRO A 320 -12.93 7.22 2.19
CA PRO A 320 -12.67 8.61 2.53
C PRO A 320 -12.65 8.83 4.06
N GLY A 321 -11.66 9.58 4.55
CA GLY A 321 -11.60 10.04 5.94
C GLY A 321 -10.80 9.17 6.92
N GLY A 322 -10.11 8.13 6.45
CA GLY A 322 -9.37 7.19 7.31
C GLY A 322 -8.00 7.67 7.85
N GLY A 323 -7.53 8.87 7.53
CA GLY A 323 -6.20 9.34 7.94
C GLY A 323 -6.22 10.59 8.83
N SER A 324 -5.40 10.63 9.86
CA SER A 324 -5.23 11.78 10.76
C SER A 324 -3.73 12.12 10.89
N GLY A 325 -3.20 13.03 10.08
CA GLY A 325 -1.84 13.53 10.20
C GLY A 325 -1.70 14.99 9.81
N ALA A 326 -0.91 15.77 10.57
CA ALA A 326 -0.48 17.10 10.15
C ALA A 326 0.63 16.95 9.09
N PRO A 327 0.67 17.78 8.03
CA PRO A 327 1.68 17.66 6.99
C PRO A 327 3.08 17.92 7.56
N ARG A 328 4.00 17.00 7.32
CA ARG A 328 5.44 17.16 7.59
C ARG A 328 6.18 17.39 6.28
N THR A 329 7.30 18.07 6.34
CA THR A 329 8.23 18.20 5.21
C THR A 329 9.39 17.23 5.40
N SER A 330 9.71 16.42 4.36
CA SER A 330 10.93 15.60 4.38
C SER A 330 12.16 16.49 4.23
N ARG A 331 13.26 16.13 4.89
CA ARG A 331 14.59 16.60 4.53
C ARG A 331 15.03 15.72 3.36
N GLY A 332 15.48 16.31 2.26
CA GLY A 332 15.90 15.53 1.09
C GLY A 332 16.86 14.39 1.44
N CYS A 333 16.76 13.28 0.71
CA CYS A 333 17.66 12.13 0.81
C CYS A 333 18.95 12.38 0.02
#